data_3c7e5b769bae07df25a52da098f5d84e
#
_entry.id   3c7e5b769bae07df25a52da098f5d84e
#
_cell.length_a   1.000
_cell.length_b   1.000
_cell.length_c   1.000
_cell.angle_alpha   90.00
_cell.angle_beta   90.00
_cell.angle_gamma   90.00
#
_symmetry.space_group_name_H-M   'P 1'
#
loop_
_entity.id
_entity.type
_entity.pdbx_description
1 polymer ?
#
loop_
_entity_poly.entity_id
_entity_poly.type
_entity_poly.pdbx_seq_one_letter_code
_entity_poly.pdbx_strand_id
1 'polypeptide(L)'
;AGKEIEKTNAENRKRIKNSFMRSNMDIEIEREYSSVLNGFSVEANYGDLQAIKETEGVKNAFVESFYKKIEPVENSMLTTGSVPAIGGDIVGGDFGYTGKSSVVAIIDSGLDASHEAFASVNNPKYTMEDIAEIAANSKLTIGTLAVSAVYKSEKIPYAYDYADVDTNVSGGDSHGTHVAGIVGANSGGVVQGVAPDTQFLIMKVFGDSAAGAYDTDILSALDDAVKLGADAINMSLGTPGGFSEDSAKTMREVYNRVENAGIGLYCAAGNEYSAPYQGASGNNLPLADNPDYGIVGSPSTYSAAVSVASMNNMKSTSPYFLLGEQQIRYNDAAEEKSGQLVSLSGSYAYVDCGEGAAADFEGKDVKGKIALIRRGGEENGEPLSFMQKEEHAKNAGAVAAIIYDNVDGALVSMATGGLIPCVFINKSDGERMCSAADKTVQISETFIGRFSDDYSGKMSDFSSWGTTQDLQIKPEITAPGGDIYSTLPGGLYGSMSGTSMASPHMAGAAAVMDQYIREEQDGLNIPQTDKNKLSHALMMSTALPLKDENGNLYSPRKQGAGLVQLDKAVTTGAYLLN
;
A
#
# COMPACT_ATOMS: atom_id res chain seq x y z
N ALA A 1 24.64 -29.93 -7.38
CA ALA A 1 23.43 -30.40 -6.65
C ALA A 1 22.16 -29.72 -7.22
N GLY A 2 22.05 -28.39 -7.25
CA GLY A 2 20.84 -27.68 -7.70
C GLY A 2 20.38 -28.06 -9.12
N LYS A 3 21.27 -28.03 -10.11
CA LYS A 3 20.95 -28.41 -11.49
C LYS A 3 20.43 -29.86 -11.64
N GLU A 4 20.89 -30.77 -10.79
CA GLU A 4 20.47 -32.18 -10.83
C GLU A 4 19.08 -32.37 -10.18
N ILE A 5 18.80 -31.61 -9.11
CA ILE A 5 17.46 -31.57 -8.50
C ILE A 5 16.43 -30.98 -9.50
N GLU A 6 16.78 -29.90 -10.17
CA GLU A 6 15.91 -29.26 -11.17
C GLU A 6 15.63 -30.21 -12.34
N LYS A 7 16.62 -30.93 -12.83
CA LYS A 7 16.45 -31.94 -13.88
C LYS A 7 15.50 -33.03 -13.42
N THR A 8 15.65 -33.56 -12.21
CA THR A 8 14.76 -34.58 -11.65
C THR A 8 13.34 -34.06 -11.50
N ASN A 9 13.18 -32.82 -11.03
CA ASN A 9 11.89 -32.17 -10.91
C ASN A 9 11.20 -31.99 -12.27
N ALA A 10 11.94 -31.54 -13.29
CA ALA A 10 11.43 -31.41 -14.65
C ALA A 10 11.00 -32.76 -15.25
N GLU A 11 11.78 -33.84 -15.01
CA GLU A 11 11.42 -35.20 -15.43
C GLU A 11 10.13 -35.68 -14.73
N ASN A 12 9.97 -35.38 -13.45
CA ASN A 12 8.76 -35.70 -12.67
C ASN A 12 7.55 -34.94 -13.21
N ARG A 13 7.65 -33.62 -13.43
CA ARG A 13 6.57 -32.83 -14.04
C ARG A 13 6.15 -33.40 -15.41
N LYS A 14 7.14 -33.72 -16.25
CA LYS A 14 6.86 -34.34 -17.56
C LYS A 14 6.12 -35.67 -17.43
N ARG A 15 6.47 -36.51 -16.44
CA ARG A 15 5.79 -37.78 -16.18
C ARG A 15 4.34 -37.57 -15.79
N ILE A 16 4.07 -36.62 -14.89
CA ILE A 16 2.71 -36.27 -14.45
C ILE A 16 1.88 -35.72 -15.61
N LYS A 17 2.43 -34.80 -16.41
CA LYS A 17 1.78 -34.29 -17.64
C LYS A 17 1.37 -35.43 -18.58
N ASN A 18 2.27 -36.38 -18.80
CA ASN A 18 1.98 -37.55 -19.63
C ASN A 18 0.88 -38.45 -19.02
N SER A 19 0.77 -38.53 -17.69
CA SER A 19 -0.31 -39.25 -17.00
C SER A 19 -1.66 -38.56 -17.20
N PHE A 20 -1.71 -37.23 -17.08
CA PHE A 20 -2.91 -36.45 -17.39
C PHE A 20 -3.37 -36.62 -18.84
N MET A 21 -2.46 -36.55 -19.82
CA MET A 21 -2.79 -36.77 -21.23
C MET A 21 -3.33 -38.19 -21.53
N ARG A 22 -3.03 -39.18 -20.70
CA ARG A 22 -3.52 -40.57 -20.84
C ARG A 22 -4.78 -40.84 -20.05
N SER A 23 -5.15 -39.95 -19.16
CA SER A 23 -6.40 -40.03 -18.38
C SER A 23 -7.58 -39.58 -19.24
N ASN A 24 -8.79 -39.89 -18.79
CA ASN A 24 -10.01 -39.34 -19.41
C ASN A 24 -10.40 -37.98 -18.80
N MET A 25 -9.53 -37.38 -18.01
CA MET A 25 -9.74 -36.07 -17.41
C MET A 25 -9.44 -34.98 -18.44
N ASP A 26 -10.31 -33.99 -18.52
CA ASP A 26 -10.10 -32.78 -19.33
C ASP A 26 -9.25 -31.82 -18.50
N ILE A 27 -7.95 -31.80 -18.76
CA ILE A 27 -6.96 -31.02 -17.99
C ILE A 27 -6.14 -30.18 -18.96
N GLU A 28 -6.24 -28.87 -18.81
CA GLU A 28 -5.37 -27.89 -19.48
C GLU A 28 -4.33 -27.37 -18.48
N ILE A 29 -3.04 -27.37 -18.88
CA ILE A 29 -1.94 -26.87 -18.05
C ILE A 29 -1.71 -25.40 -18.40
N GLU A 30 -1.92 -24.51 -17.45
CA GLU A 30 -1.80 -23.08 -17.60
C GLU A 30 -0.38 -22.58 -17.29
N ARG A 31 0.17 -22.91 -16.13
CA ARG A 31 1.47 -22.43 -15.65
C ARG A 31 2.32 -23.59 -15.11
N GLU A 32 3.63 -23.43 -15.19
CA GLU A 32 4.61 -24.36 -14.64
C GLU A 32 5.59 -23.65 -13.72
N TYR A 33 5.71 -24.11 -12.49
CA TYR A 33 6.56 -23.55 -11.44
C TYR A 33 7.77 -24.42 -11.17
N SER A 34 8.90 -23.83 -10.82
CA SER A 34 10.14 -24.59 -10.62
C SER A 34 11.00 -24.15 -9.41
N SER A 35 10.85 -22.93 -8.93
CA SER A 35 11.64 -22.36 -7.82
C SER A 35 10.88 -22.42 -6.51
N VAL A 36 9.76 -21.74 -6.39
CA VAL A 36 8.94 -21.71 -5.17
C VAL A 36 8.04 -22.93 -5.03
N LEU A 37 7.66 -23.56 -6.14
CA LEU A 37 6.85 -24.77 -6.20
C LEU A 37 7.36 -25.68 -7.33
N ASN A 38 7.43 -26.99 -7.09
CA ASN A 38 7.60 -27.96 -8.17
C ASN A 38 6.23 -28.47 -8.60
N GLY A 39 5.60 -27.79 -9.55
CA GLY A 39 4.22 -28.10 -9.93
C GLY A 39 3.73 -27.28 -11.11
N PHE A 40 2.42 -27.23 -11.25
CA PHE A 40 1.72 -26.42 -12.25
C PHE A 40 0.30 -26.08 -11.79
N SER A 41 -0.25 -25.01 -12.33
CA SER A 41 -1.69 -24.77 -12.32
C SER A 41 -2.34 -25.44 -13.52
N VAL A 42 -3.58 -25.85 -13.33
CA VAL A 42 -4.36 -26.53 -14.35
C VAL A 42 -5.81 -26.05 -14.33
N GLU A 43 -6.41 -25.88 -15.49
CA GLU A 43 -7.85 -25.85 -15.62
C GLU A 43 -8.38 -27.29 -15.72
N ALA A 44 -9.34 -27.64 -14.88
CA ALA A 44 -9.94 -28.98 -14.82
C ALA A 44 -11.34 -28.95 -14.21
N ASN A 45 -12.13 -29.99 -14.44
CA ASN A 45 -13.40 -30.12 -13.75
C ASN A 45 -13.17 -30.34 -12.24
N TYR A 46 -13.93 -29.64 -11.39
CA TYR A 46 -13.84 -29.81 -9.93
C TYR A 46 -14.03 -31.25 -9.48
N GLY A 47 -14.86 -32.03 -10.20
CA GLY A 47 -15.07 -33.46 -9.93
C GLY A 47 -13.82 -34.32 -10.11
N ASP A 48 -12.82 -33.86 -10.86
CA ASP A 48 -11.58 -34.60 -11.12
C ASP A 48 -10.50 -34.32 -10.06
N LEU A 49 -10.71 -33.38 -9.13
CA LEU A 49 -9.73 -32.98 -8.12
C LEU A 49 -9.16 -34.17 -7.33
N GLN A 50 -10.03 -35.12 -6.94
CA GLN A 50 -9.59 -36.30 -6.20
C GLN A 50 -8.72 -37.23 -7.07
N ALA A 51 -9.10 -37.45 -8.33
CA ALA A 51 -8.32 -38.22 -9.27
C ALA A 51 -6.97 -37.57 -9.61
N ILE A 52 -6.91 -36.23 -9.69
CA ILE A 52 -5.67 -35.49 -9.83
C ILE A 52 -4.78 -35.73 -8.60
N LYS A 53 -5.32 -35.63 -7.37
CA LYS A 53 -4.58 -35.92 -6.12
C LYS A 53 -4.00 -37.33 -6.07
N GLU A 54 -4.73 -38.31 -6.59
CA GLU A 54 -4.34 -39.72 -6.61
C GLU A 54 -3.39 -40.08 -7.76
N THR A 55 -3.13 -39.17 -8.68
CA THR A 55 -2.19 -39.40 -9.79
C THR A 55 -0.76 -39.59 -9.24
N GLU A 56 -0.10 -40.65 -9.68
CA GLU A 56 1.25 -41.00 -9.21
C GLU A 56 2.24 -39.84 -9.44
N GLY A 57 2.87 -39.37 -8.35
CA GLY A 57 3.84 -38.28 -8.32
C GLY A 57 3.23 -36.94 -7.97
N VAL A 58 1.90 -36.79 -7.88
CA VAL A 58 1.23 -35.64 -7.31
C VAL A 58 1.30 -35.71 -5.80
N LYS A 59 1.87 -34.68 -5.15
CA LYS A 59 1.96 -34.57 -3.69
C LYS A 59 0.68 -34.00 -3.09
N ASN A 60 0.13 -32.99 -3.75
CA ASN A 60 -1.10 -32.29 -3.37
C ASN A 60 -1.73 -31.60 -4.58
N ALA A 61 -3.04 -31.40 -4.54
CA ALA A 61 -3.79 -30.57 -5.46
C ALA A 61 -4.94 -29.90 -4.69
N PHE A 62 -5.22 -28.66 -4.99
CA PHE A 62 -6.27 -27.88 -4.34
C PHE A 62 -6.83 -26.84 -5.33
N VAL A 63 -8.01 -26.36 -5.04
CA VAL A 63 -8.59 -25.24 -5.78
C VAL A 63 -7.87 -23.97 -5.34
N GLU A 64 -7.47 -23.15 -6.30
CA GLU A 64 -6.77 -21.90 -6.03
C GLU A 64 -7.63 -20.92 -5.22
N SER A 65 -6.96 -20.04 -4.48
CA SER A 65 -7.58 -18.98 -3.72
C SER A 65 -7.65 -17.70 -4.56
N PHE A 66 -8.59 -16.84 -4.20
CA PHE A 66 -8.78 -15.54 -4.79
C PHE A 66 -8.49 -14.45 -3.74
N TYR A 67 -7.59 -13.54 -4.05
CA TYR A 67 -7.16 -12.44 -3.18
C TYR A 67 -7.75 -11.14 -3.69
N LYS A 68 -8.47 -10.44 -2.83
CA LYS A 68 -8.90 -9.09 -3.15
C LYS A 68 -7.73 -8.12 -2.98
N LYS A 69 -7.74 -7.08 -3.76
CA LYS A 69 -6.93 -5.91 -3.46
C LYS A 69 -7.39 -5.36 -2.10
N ILE A 70 -6.46 -5.04 -1.22
CA ILE A 70 -6.78 -4.37 0.04
C ILE A 70 -7.11 -2.93 -0.32
N GLU A 71 -8.41 -2.61 -0.40
CA GLU A 71 -8.87 -1.29 -0.79
C GLU A 71 -8.30 -0.23 0.15
N PRO A 72 -7.70 0.84 -0.36
CA PRO A 72 -7.26 1.96 0.45
C PRO A 72 -8.46 2.56 1.18
N VAL A 73 -8.25 2.97 2.42
CA VAL A 73 -9.23 3.81 3.13
C VAL A 73 -9.09 5.21 2.57
N GLU A 74 -10.16 5.73 1.96
CA GLU A 74 -10.14 7.08 1.36
C GLU A 74 -9.92 8.14 2.42
N ASN A 75 -8.76 8.78 2.39
CA ASN A 75 -8.45 10.02 3.07
C ASN A 75 -7.66 10.91 2.12
N SER A 76 -8.20 12.06 1.78
CA SER A 76 -7.61 12.97 0.80
C SER A 76 -6.76 14.04 1.48
N MET A 77 -5.62 13.67 2.06
CA MET A 77 -4.64 14.65 2.57
C MET A 77 -3.29 14.48 1.87
N LEU A 78 -2.71 15.59 1.41
CA LEU A 78 -1.36 15.62 0.83
C LEU A 78 -0.33 15.44 1.94
N THR A 79 0.45 14.36 1.93
CA THR A 79 1.43 14.10 2.99
C THR A 79 2.83 13.84 2.43
N THR A 80 3.81 14.63 2.89
CA THR A 80 5.23 14.30 2.78
C THR A 80 5.81 14.23 4.18
N GLY A 81 6.01 13.04 4.73
CA GLY A 81 6.49 12.92 6.12
C GLY A 81 6.63 11.50 6.61
N SER A 82 6.21 10.52 5.81
CA SER A 82 6.26 9.11 6.20
C SER A 82 7.70 8.57 6.24
N VAL A 83 8.55 8.95 5.29
CA VAL A 83 9.97 8.58 5.27
C VAL A 83 10.73 9.18 6.46
N PRO A 84 10.60 10.48 6.79
CA PRO A 84 11.16 11.03 8.03
C PRO A 84 10.62 10.39 9.32
N ALA A 85 9.37 9.96 9.35
CA ALA A 85 8.79 9.30 10.53
C ALA A 85 9.50 8.00 10.92
N ILE A 86 10.15 7.35 9.96
CA ILE A 86 10.93 6.12 10.14
C ILE A 86 12.45 6.37 10.11
N GLY A 87 12.91 7.63 10.10
CA GLY A 87 14.34 8.00 10.03
C GLY A 87 15.00 7.75 8.67
N GLY A 88 14.19 7.56 7.60
CA GLY A 88 14.71 7.28 6.26
C GLY A 88 15.43 8.46 5.62
N ASP A 89 15.03 9.68 5.92
CA ASP A 89 15.70 10.92 5.51
C ASP A 89 17.10 11.06 6.12
N ILE A 90 17.26 10.68 7.38
CA ILE A 90 18.58 10.63 8.07
C ILE A 90 19.45 9.58 7.42
N VAL A 91 18.91 8.38 7.20
CA VAL A 91 19.68 7.26 6.63
C VAL A 91 20.12 7.56 5.20
N GLY A 92 19.26 8.13 4.39
CA GLY A 92 19.59 8.54 3.02
C GLY A 92 20.50 9.78 2.95
N GLY A 93 20.28 10.77 3.82
CA GLY A 93 21.00 12.04 3.82
C GLY A 93 22.37 11.96 4.50
N ASP A 94 22.42 11.44 5.74
CA ASP A 94 23.62 11.48 6.56
C ASP A 94 24.53 10.25 6.32
N PHE A 95 23.93 9.08 6.01
CA PHE A 95 24.68 7.83 5.82
C PHE A 95 24.79 7.41 4.35
N GLY A 96 23.94 7.94 3.45
CA GLY A 96 23.99 7.64 2.02
C GLY A 96 23.36 6.30 1.61
N TYR A 97 22.64 5.63 2.52
CA TYR A 97 21.93 4.38 2.22
C TYR A 97 20.56 4.69 1.61
N THR A 98 20.47 4.53 0.32
CA THR A 98 19.32 4.88 -0.53
C THR A 98 18.76 3.67 -1.31
N GLY A 99 19.20 2.45 -0.97
CA GLY A 99 18.84 1.22 -1.65
C GLY A 99 19.63 0.96 -2.95
N LYS A 100 20.84 1.52 -3.08
CA LYS A 100 21.71 1.30 -4.25
C LYS A 100 22.03 -0.18 -4.44
N SER A 101 22.04 -0.60 -5.71
CA SER A 101 22.33 -1.98 -6.11
C SER A 101 21.44 -3.02 -5.42
N SER A 102 20.20 -2.63 -5.07
CA SER A 102 19.15 -3.52 -4.60
C SER A 102 17.97 -3.55 -5.58
N VAL A 103 17.15 -4.58 -5.46
CA VAL A 103 15.99 -4.82 -6.33
C VAL A 103 14.80 -5.25 -5.48
N VAL A 104 13.70 -4.51 -5.58
CA VAL A 104 12.43 -4.83 -4.91
C VAL A 104 11.40 -5.31 -5.94
N ALA A 105 10.85 -6.50 -5.73
CA ALA A 105 9.70 -6.96 -6.48
C ALA A 105 8.42 -6.37 -5.88
N ILE A 106 7.59 -5.76 -6.72
CA ILE A 106 6.30 -5.19 -6.36
C ILE A 106 5.22 -6.04 -7.03
N ILE A 107 4.58 -6.89 -6.23
CA ILE A 107 3.49 -7.78 -6.64
C ILE A 107 2.18 -7.06 -6.31
N ASP A 108 1.58 -6.39 -7.31
CA ASP A 108 0.45 -5.49 -7.11
C ASP A 108 -0.37 -5.31 -8.41
N SER A 109 -1.13 -4.22 -8.51
CA SER A 109 -2.01 -3.87 -9.65
C SER A 109 -1.29 -3.25 -10.85
N GLY A 110 0.04 -3.17 -10.84
CA GLY A 110 0.84 -2.62 -11.92
C GLY A 110 1.47 -1.27 -11.59
N LEU A 111 1.90 -0.55 -12.62
CA LEU A 111 2.65 0.71 -12.47
C LEU A 111 2.49 1.60 -13.70
N ASP A 112 2.34 2.90 -13.51
CA ASP A 112 2.64 3.88 -14.54
C ASP A 112 4.17 4.04 -14.69
N ALA A 113 4.77 3.25 -15.58
CA ALA A 113 6.21 3.25 -15.80
C ALA A 113 6.73 4.55 -16.43
N SER A 114 5.85 5.43 -16.93
CA SER A 114 6.20 6.72 -17.52
C SER A 114 6.26 7.86 -16.50
N HIS A 115 5.86 7.61 -15.25
CA HIS A 115 5.84 8.61 -14.20
C HIS A 115 7.26 9.14 -13.92
N GLU A 116 7.41 10.47 -13.86
CA GLU A 116 8.71 11.14 -13.70
C GLU A 116 9.50 10.70 -12.46
N ALA A 117 8.80 10.32 -11.39
CA ALA A 117 9.41 9.85 -10.15
C ALA A 117 10.15 8.50 -10.30
N PHE A 118 10.00 7.82 -11.42
CA PHE A 118 10.67 6.55 -11.75
C PHE A 118 11.66 6.69 -12.91
N ALA A 119 12.03 7.93 -13.26
CA ALA A 119 12.88 8.19 -14.42
C ALA A 119 14.36 7.82 -14.21
N SER A 120 14.85 7.77 -12.97
CA SER A 120 16.28 7.56 -12.69
C SER A 120 16.53 6.67 -11.48
N VAL A 121 17.69 6.02 -11.49
CA VAL A 121 18.23 5.23 -10.39
C VAL A 121 19.76 5.38 -10.38
N ASN A 122 20.37 5.44 -9.20
CA ASN A 122 21.82 5.46 -9.07
C ASN A 122 22.34 4.07 -8.74
N ASN A 123 23.43 3.65 -9.42
CA ASN A 123 24.06 2.36 -9.23
C ASN A 123 23.07 1.17 -9.34
N PRO A 124 22.44 0.97 -10.51
CA PRO A 124 21.51 -0.12 -10.72
C PRO A 124 22.20 -1.48 -10.51
N LYS A 125 21.46 -2.46 -9.97
CA LYS A 125 21.93 -3.85 -9.81
C LYS A 125 21.91 -4.57 -11.17
N TYR A 126 20.89 -4.32 -11.98
CA TYR A 126 20.65 -4.99 -13.26
C TYR A 126 20.58 -4.02 -14.42
N THR A 127 21.26 -4.40 -15.49
CA THR A 127 21.13 -3.84 -16.83
C THR A 127 20.16 -4.70 -17.65
N MET A 128 19.88 -4.29 -18.91
CA MET A 128 19.09 -5.10 -19.84
C MET A 128 19.80 -6.43 -20.17
N GLU A 129 21.13 -6.40 -20.27
CA GLU A 129 21.96 -7.57 -20.55
C GLU A 129 21.89 -8.59 -19.39
N ASP A 130 21.91 -8.13 -18.15
CA ASP A 130 21.78 -9.00 -16.98
C ASP A 130 20.42 -9.70 -16.95
N ILE A 131 19.33 -8.97 -17.24
CA ILE A 131 17.99 -9.57 -17.36
C ILE A 131 17.92 -10.58 -18.50
N ALA A 132 18.58 -10.28 -19.63
CA ALA A 132 18.66 -11.21 -20.75
C ALA A 132 19.40 -12.50 -20.38
N GLU A 133 20.50 -12.39 -19.64
CA GLU A 133 21.27 -13.55 -19.16
C GLU A 133 20.44 -14.37 -18.17
N ILE A 134 19.78 -13.73 -17.21
CA ILE A 134 18.91 -14.40 -16.24
C ILE A 134 17.77 -15.13 -16.98
N ALA A 135 17.08 -14.47 -17.90
CA ALA A 135 15.99 -15.06 -18.66
C ALA A 135 16.44 -16.24 -19.54
N ALA A 136 17.66 -16.19 -20.09
CA ALA A 136 18.24 -17.29 -20.87
C ALA A 136 18.65 -18.50 -20.01
N ASN A 137 19.11 -18.25 -18.78
CA ASN A 137 19.59 -19.29 -17.87
C ASN A 137 18.50 -19.84 -16.94
N SER A 138 17.46 -19.05 -16.68
CA SER A 138 16.33 -19.38 -15.81
C SER A 138 15.06 -19.45 -16.62
N LYS A 139 14.33 -20.56 -16.52
CA LYS A 139 13.04 -20.70 -17.21
C LYS A 139 11.99 -19.88 -16.45
N LEU A 140 11.74 -18.65 -16.87
CA LEU A 140 10.67 -17.83 -16.32
C LEU A 140 9.29 -18.44 -16.61
N THR A 141 8.31 -18.19 -15.77
CA THR A 141 6.93 -18.71 -15.92
C THR A 141 6.25 -18.14 -17.15
N ILE A 142 6.63 -16.93 -17.54
CA ILE A 142 6.13 -16.24 -18.74
C ILE A 142 6.61 -16.87 -20.07
N GLY A 143 7.49 -17.87 -20.03
CA GLY A 143 8.05 -18.50 -21.20
C GLY A 143 9.13 -17.65 -21.89
N THR A 144 9.23 -17.73 -23.23
CA THR A 144 10.24 -17.01 -24.00
C THR A 144 9.66 -15.70 -24.51
N LEU A 145 10.07 -14.58 -23.93
CA LEU A 145 9.76 -13.23 -24.40
C LEU A 145 11.06 -12.49 -24.77
N ALA A 146 10.94 -11.53 -25.68
CA ALA A 146 12.04 -10.60 -25.92
C ALA A 146 12.27 -9.74 -24.67
N VAL A 147 13.49 -9.67 -24.16
CA VAL A 147 13.83 -8.90 -22.96
C VAL A 147 13.44 -7.42 -23.10
N SER A 148 13.56 -6.86 -24.31
CA SER A 148 13.12 -5.48 -24.61
C SER A 148 11.61 -5.25 -24.37
N ALA A 149 10.80 -6.28 -24.29
CA ALA A 149 9.38 -6.15 -24.00
C ALA A 149 9.11 -5.99 -22.50
N VAL A 150 9.91 -6.64 -21.64
CA VAL A 150 9.78 -6.62 -20.17
C VAL A 150 10.68 -5.58 -19.50
N TYR A 151 11.79 -5.18 -20.13
CA TYR A 151 12.67 -4.11 -19.63
C TYR A 151 12.11 -2.74 -20.00
N LYS A 152 11.72 -1.93 -19.02
CA LYS A 152 11.14 -0.60 -19.25
C LYS A 152 12.16 0.53 -19.12
N SER A 153 13.05 0.44 -18.13
CA SER A 153 14.10 1.44 -17.85
C SER A 153 15.15 0.84 -16.90
N GLU A 154 16.22 1.59 -16.63
CA GLU A 154 17.18 1.21 -15.57
C GLU A 154 16.53 1.10 -14.20
N LYS A 155 15.53 1.94 -13.89
CA LYS A 155 14.75 1.87 -12.65
C LYS A 155 13.83 0.64 -12.63
N ILE A 156 13.33 0.22 -13.79
CA ILE A 156 12.36 -0.85 -13.94
C ILE A 156 12.93 -1.88 -14.93
N PRO A 157 13.92 -2.72 -14.52
CA PRO A 157 14.55 -3.71 -15.38
C PRO A 157 13.62 -4.86 -15.76
N TYR A 158 12.52 -5.06 -15.05
CA TYR A 158 11.54 -6.08 -15.37
C TYR A 158 10.12 -5.61 -15.04
N ALA A 159 9.19 -5.79 -15.98
CA ALA A 159 7.77 -5.54 -15.79
C ALA A 159 6.93 -6.51 -16.62
N TYR A 160 5.98 -7.20 -15.99
CA TYR A 160 5.09 -8.15 -16.65
C TYR A 160 3.73 -8.23 -15.96
N ASP A 161 2.68 -8.39 -16.75
CA ASP A 161 1.31 -8.64 -16.30
C ASP A 161 1.04 -10.15 -16.31
N TYR A 162 0.99 -10.76 -15.13
CA TYR A 162 0.75 -12.18 -14.96
C TYR A 162 -0.73 -12.52 -15.09
N ALA A 163 -1.62 -11.58 -14.75
CA ALA A 163 -3.06 -11.80 -14.80
C ALA A 163 -3.60 -11.78 -16.24
N ASP A 164 -3.22 -10.76 -17.02
CA ASP A 164 -3.68 -10.63 -18.43
C ASP A 164 -2.67 -11.23 -19.42
N VAL A 165 -1.54 -11.78 -18.93
CA VAL A 165 -0.52 -12.53 -19.70
C VAL A 165 0.10 -11.67 -20.80
N ASP A 166 0.49 -10.45 -20.47
CA ASP A 166 1.12 -9.53 -21.41
C ASP A 166 2.21 -8.65 -20.78
N THR A 167 2.71 -7.66 -21.50
CA THR A 167 3.75 -6.74 -21.02
C THR A 167 3.24 -5.36 -20.66
N ASN A 168 1.92 -5.15 -20.69
CA ASN A 168 1.28 -3.90 -20.27
C ASN A 168 1.02 -3.93 -18.78
N VAL A 169 1.87 -3.28 -18.02
CA VAL A 169 1.69 -3.14 -16.55
C VAL A 169 0.99 -1.83 -16.16
N SER A 170 0.57 -1.02 -17.14
CA SER A 170 -0.18 0.21 -16.91
C SER A 170 -1.66 -0.14 -16.89
N GLY A 171 -2.25 -0.29 -15.74
CA GLY A 171 -3.70 -0.50 -15.56
C GLY A 171 -4.40 0.77 -15.14
N GLY A 172 -5.75 0.78 -15.21
CA GLY A 172 -6.59 1.89 -14.73
C GLY A 172 -6.59 2.07 -13.20
N ASP A 173 -5.81 1.28 -12.47
CA ASP A 173 -5.73 1.28 -11.01
C ASP A 173 -4.49 2.05 -10.53
N SER A 174 -4.69 2.97 -9.59
CA SER A 174 -3.64 3.80 -9.02
C SER A 174 -2.83 3.11 -7.91
N HIS A 175 -3.31 1.98 -7.36
CA HIS A 175 -2.76 1.36 -6.15
C HIS A 175 -1.29 0.96 -6.29
N GLY A 176 -0.94 0.17 -7.31
CA GLY A 176 0.44 -0.28 -7.51
C GLY A 176 1.43 0.86 -7.81
N THR A 177 0.97 1.91 -8.53
CA THR A 177 1.78 3.12 -8.75
C THR A 177 2.04 3.85 -7.43
N HIS A 178 1.04 3.94 -6.56
CA HIS A 178 1.17 4.55 -5.24
C HIS A 178 2.13 3.76 -4.34
N VAL A 179 1.98 2.44 -4.30
CA VAL A 179 2.85 1.51 -3.59
C VAL A 179 4.31 1.62 -4.04
N ALA A 180 4.56 1.63 -5.36
CA ALA A 180 5.90 1.78 -5.92
C ALA A 180 6.56 3.11 -5.53
N GLY A 181 5.76 4.18 -5.48
CA GLY A 181 6.24 5.50 -5.04
C GLY A 181 6.74 5.50 -3.60
N ILE A 182 6.05 4.80 -2.70
CA ILE A 182 6.48 4.64 -1.30
C ILE A 182 7.79 3.87 -1.21
N VAL A 183 7.95 2.79 -1.99
CA VAL A 183 9.21 2.02 -2.01
C VAL A 183 10.36 2.90 -2.46
N GLY A 184 10.23 3.62 -3.59
CA GLY A 184 11.42 4.24 -4.15
C GLY A 184 11.20 5.31 -5.22
N ALA A 185 10.19 6.17 -5.09
CA ALA A 185 10.08 7.38 -5.90
C ALA A 185 11.26 8.32 -5.70
N ASN A 186 11.64 9.04 -6.76
CA ASN A 186 12.64 10.10 -6.74
C ASN A 186 12.19 11.24 -7.66
N SER A 187 11.32 12.11 -7.17
CA SER A 187 10.69 13.17 -7.96
C SER A 187 11.28 14.58 -7.72
N GLY A 188 12.53 14.65 -7.29
CA GLY A 188 13.19 15.96 -7.15
C GLY A 188 12.61 16.90 -6.09
N GLY A 189 11.93 16.36 -5.07
CA GLY A 189 11.40 17.10 -3.92
C GLY A 189 9.89 17.10 -3.75
N VAL A 190 9.12 16.50 -4.68
CA VAL A 190 7.67 16.32 -4.51
C VAL A 190 7.41 15.10 -3.64
N VAL A 191 7.89 13.92 -4.05
CA VAL A 191 7.82 12.68 -3.28
C VAL A 191 9.18 11.99 -3.34
N GLN A 192 9.64 11.50 -2.20
CA GLN A 192 10.78 10.62 -2.09
C GLN A 192 10.37 9.35 -1.36
N GLY A 193 10.60 8.20 -1.99
CA GLY A 193 10.40 6.89 -1.38
C GLY A 193 11.50 6.57 -0.36
N VAL A 194 11.34 5.46 0.34
CA VAL A 194 12.30 5.01 1.37
C VAL A 194 13.65 4.64 0.76
N ALA A 195 13.63 4.02 -0.43
CA ALA A 195 14.81 3.54 -1.16
C ALA A 195 14.83 4.10 -2.60
N PRO A 196 15.10 5.40 -2.79
CA PRO A 196 15.00 6.04 -4.10
C PRO A 196 15.94 5.47 -5.16
N ASP A 197 17.02 4.79 -4.78
CA ASP A 197 17.99 4.18 -5.68
C ASP A 197 17.81 2.65 -5.85
N THR A 198 16.73 2.04 -5.32
CA THR A 198 16.40 0.64 -5.62
C THR A 198 15.77 0.48 -7.00
N GLN A 199 16.00 -0.65 -7.66
CA GLN A 199 15.29 -1.03 -8.88
C GLN A 199 13.99 -1.77 -8.57
N PHE A 200 13.05 -1.80 -9.54
CA PHE A 200 11.77 -2.46 -9.39
C PHE A 200 11.60 -3.63 -10.36
N LEU A 201 11.16 -4.78 -9.85
CA LEU A 201 10.54 -5.82 -10.66
C LEU A 201 9.02 -5.67 -10.50
N ILE A 202 8.36 -5.14 -11.52
CA ILE A 202 6.93 -4.89 -11.50
C ILE A 202 6.19 -6.14 -11.97
N MET A 203 5.43 -6.72 -11.07
CA MET A 203 4.73 -7.98 -11.23
C MET A 203 3.23 -7.78 -11.02
N LYS A 204 2.52 -7.42 -12.10
CA LYS A 204 1.08 -7.16 -12.04
C LYS A 204 0.34 -8.49 -11.96
N VAL A 205 -0.48 -8.64 -10.90
CA VAL A 205 -1.27 -9.85 -10.62
C VAL A 205 -2.78 -9.58 -10.54
N PHE A 206 -3.18 -8.31 -10.69
CA PHE A 206 -4.58 -7.92 -10.81
C PHE A 206 -4.87 -7.57 -12.25
N GLY A 207 -5.73 -8.34 -12.91
CA GLY A 207 -6.13 -8.08 -14.30
C GLY A 207 -6.92 -6.79 -14.45
N ASP A 208 -6.89 -6.20 -15.64
CA ASP A 208 -7.56 -4.91 -15.93
C ASP A 208 -9.07 -4.95 -15.68
N SER A 209 -9.68 -6.12 -15.78
CA SER A 209 -11.10 -6.35 -15.55
C SER A 209 -11.40 -7.24 -14.34
N ALA A 210 -10.37 -7.67 -13.60
CA ALA A 210 -10.54 -8.62 -12.50
C ALA A 210 -10.76 -7.91 -11.16
N ALA A 211 -11.67 -8.43 -10.35
CA ALA A 211 -11.93 -7.92 -8.99
C ALA A 211 -10.85 -8.33 -7.96
N GLY A 212 -9.84 -9.11 -8.36
CA GLY A 212 -8.77 -9.59 -7.47
C GLY A 212 -7.73 -10.43 -8.21
N ALA A 213 -6.79 -10.98 -7.47
CA ALA A 213 -5.69 -11.81 -7.96
C ALA A 213 -5.90 -13.29 -7.61
N TYR A 214 -5.43 -14.18 -8.45
CA TYR A 214 -5.47 -15.63 -8.23
C TYR A 214 -4.12 -16.16 -7.75
N ASP A 215 -4.14 -17.27 -7.00
CA ASP A 215 -2.91 -17.98 -6.57
C ASP A 215 -1.98 -18.28 -7.76
N THR A 216 -2.53 -18.63 -8.91
CA THR A 216 -1.78 -18.93 -10.14
C THR A 216 -0.88 -17.76 -10.56
N ASP A 217 -1.40 -16.52 -10.54
CA ASP A 217 -0.65 -15.32 -10.94
C ASP A 217 0.36 -14.91 -9.88
N ILE A 218 -0.04 -14.97 -8.60
CA ILE A 218 0.84 -14.70 -7.45
C ILE A 218 2.00 -15.71 -7.41
N LEU A 219 1.74 -17.00 -7.59
CA LEU A 219 2.77 -18.04 -7.64
C LEU A 219 3.74 -17.82 -8.80
N SER A 220 3.24 -17.40 -9.97
CA SER A 220 4.07 -17.08 -11.14
C SER A 220 4.99 -15.91 -10.84
N ALA A 221 4.45 -14.84 -10.25
CA ALA A 221 5.21 -13.66 -9.84
C ALA A 221 6.28 -14.00 -8.80
N LEU A 222 5.94 -14.78 -7.77
CA LEU A 222 6.90 -15.23 -6.73
C LEU A 222 8.01 -16.12 -7.31
N ASP A 223 7.67 -17.05 -8.21
CA ASP A 223 8.64 -17.96 -8.84
C ASP A 223 9.65 -17.17 -9.69
N ASP A 224 9.16 -16.19 -10.44
CA ASP A 224 9.99 -15.33 -11.27
C ASP A 224 10.76 -14.28 -10.43
N ALA A 225 10.21 -13.75 -9.34
CA ALA A 225 10.92 -12.87 -8.42
C ALA A 225 12.16 -13.55 -7.81
N VAL A 226 12.02 -14.83 -7.42
CA VAL A 226 13.15 -15.64 -6.94
C VAL A 226 14.19 -15.86 -8.03
N LYS A 227 13.78 -16.20 -9.27
CA LYS A 227 14.68 -16.41 -10.41
C LYS A 227 15.41 -15.13 -10.80
N LEU A 228 14.71 -14.00 -10.76
CA LEU A 228 15.26 -12.67 -11.05
C LEU A 228 16.12 -12.12 -9.90
N GLY A 229 16.19 -12.81 -8.76
CA GLY A 229 17.05 -12.44 -7.64
C GLY A 229 16.63 -11.15 -6.96
N ALA A 230 15.34 -10.99 -6.67
CA ALA A 230 14.83 -9.92 -5.83
C ALA A 230 15.49 -9.96 -4.43
N ASP A 231 15.75 -8.80 -3.85
CA ASP A 231 16.27 -8.68 -2.48
C ASP A 231 15.13 -8.59 -1.47
N ALA A 232 14.01 -8.00 -1.88
CA ALA A 232 12.76 -7.94 -1.12
C ALA A 232 11.55 -8.04 -2.06
N ILE A 233 10.43 -8.48 -1.51
CA ILE A 233 9.12 -8.53 -2.18
C ILE A 233 8.12 -7.75 -1.35
N ASN A 234 7.36 -6.84 -1.99
CA ASN A 234 6.19 -6.22 -1.41
C ASN A 234 4.91 -6.86 -1.95
N MET A 235 3.99 -7.21 -1.06
CA MET A 235 2.65 -7.68 -1.38
C MET A 235 1.62 -6.85 -0.61
N SER A 236 1.14 -5.79 -1.23
CA SER A 236 0.06 -4.95 -0.69
C SER A 236 -1.31 -5.49 -1.07
N LEU A 237 -1.51 -6.78 -0.87
CA LEU A 237 -2.71 -7.53 -1.18
C LEU A 237 -3.02 -8.53 -0.08
N GLY A 238 -4.25 -9.01 -0.05
CA GLY A 238 -4.62 -10.04 0.91
C GLY A 238 -6.12 -10.31 0.97
N THR A 239 -6.45 -11.30 1.78
CA THR A 239 -7.83 -11.63 2.16
C THR A 239 -7.89 -11.81 3.66
N PRO A 240 -9.01 -11.46 4.33
CA PRO A 240 -9.17 -11.72 5.76
C PRO A 240 -8.83 -13.17 6.09
N GLY A 241 -8.12 -13.35 7.20
CA GLY A 241 -7.53 -14.64 7.56
C GLY A 241 -8.54 -15.79 7.59
N GLY A 242 -8.17 -16.87 6.96
CA GLY A 242 -8.85 -18.14 6.97
C GLY A 242 -7.95 -19.16 6.30
N PHE A 243 -7.78 -20.35 6.89
CA PHE A 243 -7.02 -21.42 6.26
C PHE A 243 -7.97 -22.48 5.72
N SER A 244 -7.84 -22.84 4.44
CA SER A 244 -8.16 -24.20 4.05
C SER A 244 -6.90 -25.05 4.29
N GLU A 245 -7.04 -26.22 4.92
CA GLU A 245 -5.88 -27.04 5.33
C GLU A 245 -4.96 -27.38 4.14
N ASP A 246 -5.52 -27.68 2.99
CA ASP A 246 -4.76 -28.16 1.83
C ASP A 246 -3.97 -27.04 1.12
N SER A 247 -4.61 -25.90 0.86
CA SER A 247 -3.95 -24.75 0.21
C SER A 247 -2.94 -24.10 1.16
N ALA A 248 -3.30 -23.88 2.43
CA ALA A 248 -2.44 -23.24 3.42
C ALA A 248 -1.12 -23.98 3.63
N LYS A 249 -1.13 -25.31 3.61
CA LYS A 249 0.10 -26.10 3.74
C LYS A 249 1.04 -25.88 2.56
N THR A 250 0.52 -25.86 1.34
CA THR A 250 1.34 -25.67 0.13
C THR A 250 1.84 -24.23 0.06
N MET A 251 1.00 -23.24 0.32
CA MET A 251 1.40 -21.83 0.33
C MET A 251 2.44 -21.54 1.41
N ARG A 252 2.35 -22.16 2.58
CA ARG A 252 3.40 -22.07 3.61
C ARG A 252 4.75 -22.59 3.08
N GLU A 253 4.76 -23.71 2.36
CA GLU A 253 5.99 -24.23 1.73
C GLU A 253 6.53 -23.27 0.66
N VAL A 254 5.67 -22.59 -0.09
CA VAL A 254 6.04 -21.59 -1.09
C VAL A 254 6.72 -20.40 -0.41
N TYR A 255 6.10 -19.77 0.57
CA TYR A 255 6.64 -18.61 1.26
C TYR A 255 7.93 -18.94 2.03
N ASN A 256 8.00 -20.12 2.65
CA ASN A 256 9.27 -20.57 3.27
C ASN A 256 10.41 -20.73 2.24
N ARG A 257 10.11 -21.07 0.99
CA ARG A 257 11.15 -21.13 -0.04
C ARG A 257 11.60 -19.75 -0.50
N VAL A 258 10.70 -18.77 -0.55
CA VAL A 258 11.06 -17.35 -0.79
C VAL A 258 12.02 -16.88 0.32
N GLU A 259 11.67 -17.09 1.58
CA GLU A 259 12.53 -16.76 2.72
C GLU A 259 13.88 -17.50 2.66
N ASN A 260 13.87 -18.81 2.36
CA ASN A 260 15.09 -19.60 2.22
C ASN A 260 15.96 -19.21 1.00
N ALA A 261 15.39 -18.52 0.03
CA ALA A 261 16.16 -17.89 -1.05
C ALA A 261 16.85 -16.59 -0.59
N GLY A 262 16.61 -16.16 0.65
CA GLY A 262 17.18 -14.95 1.23
C GLY A 262 16.41 -13.68 0.88
N ILE A 263 15.14 -13.80 0.49
CA ILE A 263 14.28 -12.69 0.07
C ILE A 263 13.34 -12.33 1.22
N GLY A 264 13.32 -11.05 1.63
CA GLY A 264 12.36 -10.53 2.59
C GLY A 264 10.98 -10.37 1.96
N LEU A 265 9.94 -10.97 2.56
CA LEU A 265 8.56 -10.88 2.08
C LEU A 265 7.76 -9.98 3.02
N TYR A 266 7.37 -8.80 2.54
CA TYR A 266 6.63 -7.80 3.30
C TYR A 266 5.19 -7.76 2.82
N CYS A 267 4.24 -8.00 3.73
CA CYS A 267 2.83 -8.11 3.41
C CYS A 267 1.99 -7.17 4.29
N ALA A 268 0.98 -6.57 3.69
CA ALA A 268 0.00 -5.77 4.41
C ALA A 268 -0.76 -6.63 5.44
N ALA A 269 -0.92 -6.13 6.67
CA ALA A 269 -1.61 -6.88 7.74
C ALA A 269 -3.11 -7.03 7.49
N GLY A 270 -3.71 -6.14 6.70
CA GLY A 270 -5.16 -6.07 6.44
C GLY A 270 -5.80 -4.81 7.03
N ASN A 271 -6.97 -4.44 6.51
CA ASN A 271 -7.70 -3.22 6.88
C ASN A 271 -9.03 -3.51 7.59
N GLU A 272 -9.19 -4.70 8.15
CA GLU A 272 -10.43 -5.16 8.77
C GLU A 272 -10.51 -4.88 10.27
N TYR A 273 -9.45 -4.33 10.89
CA TYR A 273 -9.29 -4.08 12.31
C TYR A 273 -9.39 -5.38 13.14
N SER A 274 -10.60 -5.86 13.40
CA SER A 274 -10.87 -7.11 14.11
C SER A 274 -12.14 -7.79 13.55
N ALA A 275 -12.33 -9.07 13.86
CA ALA A 275 -13.51 -9.79 13.40
C ALA A 275 -14.85 -9.20 13.86
N PRO A 276 -14.98 -8.53 15.04
CA PRO A 276 -16.19 -7.78 15.40
C PRO A 276 -16.40 -6.51 14.57
N TYR A 277 -15.39 -6.02 13.84
CA TYR A 277 -15.50 -4.87 12.95
C TYR A 277 -15.96 -5.30 11.56
N GLN A 278 -16.84 -4.56 10.93
CA GLN A 278 -17.42 -4.90 9.62
C GLN A 278 -16.70 -4.24 8.44
N GLY A 279 -15.40 -4.00 8.55
CA GLY A 279 -14.60 -3.35 7.51
C GLY A 279 -14.71 -1.81 7.54
N ALA A 280 -14.13 -1.13 6.55
CA ALA A 280 -14.03 0.32 6.50
C ALA A 280 -15.38 1.06 6.53
N SER A 281 -16.45 0.43 6.09
CA SER A 281 -17.83 0.96 6.12
C SER A 281 -18.69 0.41 7.25
N GLY A 282 -18.15 -0.49 8.07
CA GLY A 282 -18.89 -1.18 9.12
C GLY A 282 -18.85 -0.47 10.48
N ASN A 283 -19.71 -0.92 11.37
CA ASN A 283 -19.73 -0.44 12.74
C ASN A 283 -18.87 -1.35 13.63
N ASN A 284 -18.12 -0.76 14.55
CA ASN A 284 -17.46 -1.52 15.61
C ASN A 284 -18.51 -2.22 16.46
N LEU A 285 -18.36 -3.56 16.57
CA LEU A 285 -19.14 -4.33 17.53
C LEU A 285 -18.53 -4.22 18.93
N PRO A 286 -19.25 -4.61 19.99
CA PRO A 286 -18.70 -4.70 21.33
C PRO A 286 -17.38 -5.48 21.34
N LEU A 287 -16.39 -5.03 22.10
CA LEU A 287 -15.04 -5.59 22.21
C LEU A 287 -14.10 -5.34 21.01
N ALA A 288 -14.49 -4.51 20.03
CA ALA A 288 -13.61 -4.16 18.92
C ALA A 288 -12.30 -3.48 19.37
N ASP A 289 -12.34 -2.71 20.47
CA ASP A 289 -11.16 -2.03 21.03
C ASP A 289 -10.16 -3.01 21.69
N ASN A 290 -10.63 -4.20 22.08
CA ASN A 290 -9.80 -5.28 22.63
C ASN A 290 -10.30 -6.62 22.10
N PRO A 291 -10.01 -6.95 20.84
CA PRO A 291 -10.51 -8.16 20.21
C PRO A 291 -9.90 -9.42 20.81
N ASP A 292 -10.72 -10.44 21.04
CA ASP A 292 -10.27 -11.74 21.58
C ASP A 292 -9.57 -12.60 20.51
N TYR A 293 -9.77 -12.29 19.23
CA TYR A 293 -9.19 -13.00 18.11
C TYR A 293 -8.74 -12.03 17.01
N GLY A 294 -7.71 -12.45 16.30
CA GLY A 294 -7.12 -11.66 15.24
C GLY A 294 -7.64 -12.00 13.87
N ILE A 295 -7.45 -11.09 12.95
CA ILE A 295 -7.82 -11.21 11.54
C ILE A 295 -6.72 -10.71 10.60
N VAL A 296 -5.48 -10.80 11.04
CA VAL A 296 -4.34 -10.58 10.14
C VAL A 296 -4.55 -11.39 8.87
N GLY A 297 -4.53 -10.71 7.71
CA GLY A 297 -4.89 -11.29 6.43
C GLY A 297 -3.86 -12.29 5.90
N SER A 298 -4.29 -13.18 5.00
CA SER A 298 -3.36 -13.99 4.19
C SER A 298 -2.93 -13.14 2.97
N PRO A 299 -1.63 -13.09 2.56
CA PRO A 299 -0.54 -13.96 3.01
C PRO A 299 0.24 -13.50 4.25
N SER A 300 -0.03 -12.34 4.84
CA SER A 300 0.76 -11.82 5.96
C SER A 300 0.71 -12.70 7.22
N THR A 301 -0.28 -13.59 7.31
CA THR A 301 -0.44 -14.58 8.38
C THR A 301 0.61 -15.70 8.37
N TYR A 302 1.33 -15.93 7.25
CA TYR A 302 2.36 -16.97 7.17
C TYR A 302 3.64 -16.55 7.90
N SER A 303 4.32 -17.50 8.54
CA SER A 303 5.52 -17.25 9.34
C SER A 303 6.69 -16.65 8.55
N ALA A 304 6.82 -16.99 7.28
CA ALA A 304 7.85 -16.46 6.39
C ALA A 304 7.56 -15.04 5.88
N ALA A 305 6.34 -14.54 6.04
CA ALA A 305 5.96 -13.17 5.69
C ALA A 305 6.13 -12.25 6.89
N VAL A 306 6.63 -11.04 6.66
CA VAL A 306 6.60 -9.94 7.64
C VAL A 306 5.28 -9.22 7.48
N SER A 307 4.41 -9.36 8.45
CA SER A 307 3.13 -8.66 8.51
C SER A 307 3.34 -7.24 9.01
N VAL A 308 2.92 -6.27 8.21
CA VAL A 308 3.15 -4.85 8.48
C VAL A 308 1.85 -4.16 8.87
N ALA A 309 1.78 -3.69 10.11
CA ALA A 309 0.68 -2.89 10.62
C ALA A 309 0.81 -1.42 10.21
N SER A 310 -0.30 -0.70 10.25
CA SER A 310 -0.40 0.71 9.88
C SER A 310 -0.48 1.63 11.10
N MET A 311 0.30 2.72 11.08
CA MET A 311 0.04 3.90 11.89
C MET A 311 -0.28 5.11 11.00
N ASN A 312 -1.04 6.05 11.54
CA ASN A 312 -1.30 7.33 10.89
C ASN A 312 -0.02 8.17 10.86
N ASN A 313 0.26 8.80 9.73
CA ASN A 313 1.46 9.61 9.56
C ASN A 313 1.60 10.68 10.65
N MET A 314 2.84 11.00 11.01
CA MET A 314 3.15 11.99 12.07
C MET A 314 2.70 13.40 11.71
N LYS A 315 2.70 13.73 10.43
CA LYS A 315 2.23 15.02 9.90
C LYS A 315 1.67 14.82 8.52
N SER A 316 0.50 15.37 8.28
CA SER A 316 -0.08 15.48 6.95
C SER A 316 0.31 16.81 6.31
N THR A 317 0.67 16.79 5.02
CA THR A 317 0.75 18.01 4.21
C THR A 317 -0.62 18.26 3.61
N SER A 318 -1.20 19.40 3.86
CA SER A 318 -2.53 19.75 3.40
C SER A 318 -2.54 21.15 2.81
N PRO A 319 -3.35 21.41 1.79
CA PRO A 319 -3.64 22.79 1.43
C PRO A 319 -4.34 23.48 2.60
N TYR A 320 -4.14 24.78 2.69
CA TYR A 320 -4.83 25.61 3.65
C TYR A 320 -5.21 26.96 3.02
N PHE A 321 -6.17 27.62 3.60
CA PHE A 321 -6.40 29.04 3.38
C PHE A 321 -6.12 29.82 4.67
N LEU A 322 -5.94 31.12 4.57
CA LEU A 322 -5.72 31.97 5.74
C LEU A 322 -7.02 32.64 6.18
N LEU A 323 -7.29 32.60 7.48
CA LEU A 323 -8.26 33.44 8.18
C LEU A 323 -7.45 34.42 9.07
N GLY A 324 -7.23 35.64 8.57
CA GLY A 324 -6.22 36.52 9.14
C GLY A 324 -4.83 35.91 9.01
N GLU A 325 -4.15 35.64 10.13
CA GLU A 325 -2.84 34.97 10.16
C GLU A 325 -2.95 33.46 10.39
N GLN A 326 -4.15 32.94 10.62
CA GLN A 326 -4.36 31.52 10.96
C GLN A 326 -4.51 30.68 9.71
N GLN A 327 -3.79 29.56 9.68
CA GLN A 327 -3.90 28.53 8.66
C GLN A 327 -5.08 27.63 8.96
N ILE A 328 -6.04 27.53 8.05
CA ILE A 328 -7.18 26.63 8.10
C ILE A 328 -6.96 25.56 7.03
N ARG A 329 -6.59 24.35 7.45
CA ARG A 329 -6.43 23.23 6.52
C ARG A 329 -7.77 22.74 6.02
N TYR A 330 -7.80 22.19 4.81
CA TYR A 330 -9.01 21.66 4.22
C TYR A 330 -8.76 20.44 3.34
N ASN A 331 -9.83 19.64 3.13
CA ASN A 331 -9.93 18.68 2.05
C ASN A 331 -10.73 19.28 0.90
N ASP A 332 -10.22 19.15 -0.31
CA ASP A 332 -10.96 19.54 -1.52
C ASP A 332 -11.88 18.39 -1.97
N ALA A 333 -13.08 18.71 -2.44
CA ALA A 333 -13.98 17.71 -2.99
C ALA A 333 -13.66 17.35 -4.44
N ALA A 334 -12.90 18.19 -5.14
CA ALA A 334 -12.56 18.00 -6.55
C ALA A 334 -11.13 17.45 -6.71
N GLU A 335 -10.99 16.46 -7.58
CA GLU A 335 -9.67 15.93 -7.97
C GLU A 335 -8.97 16.84 -8.98
N GLU A 336 -9.72 17.39 -9.94
CA GLU A 336 -9.17 18.29 -10.95
C GLU A 336 -8.96 19.72 -10.41
N LYS A 337 -7.81 20.31 -10.70
CA LYS A 337 -7.42 21.65 -10.26
C LYS A 337 -8.47 22.74 -10.60
N SER A 338 -9.17 22.60 -11.71
CA SER A 338 -10.21 23.54 -12.15
C SER A 338 -11.42 23.60 -11.20
N GLY A 339 -11.72 22.50 -10.50
CA GLY A 339 -12.78 22.39 -9.50
C GLY A 339 -12.33 22.64 -8.07
N GLN A 340 -11.04 22.75 -7.82
CA GLN A 340 -10.48 22.93 -6.48
C GLN A 340 -10.56 24.39 -6.01
N LEU A 341 -10.57 24.58 -4.68
CA LEU A 341 -10.63 25.91 -4.06
C LEU A 341 -9.48 26.83 -4.52
N VAL A 342 -8.30 26.26 -4.73
CA VAL A 342 -7.12 27.01 -5.21
C VAL A 342 -7.32 27.68 -6.57
N SER A 343 -8.29 27.23 -7.38
CA SER A 343 -8.65 27.88 -8.65
C SER A 343 -9.13 29.32 -8.47
N LEU A 344 -9.62 29.66 -7.27
CA LEU A 344 -10.10 30.99 -6.94
C LEU A 344 -9.01 31.98 -6.50
N SER A 345 -7.80 31.57 -6.26
CA SER A 345 -6.66 32.35 -5.74
C SER A 345 -6.95 33.85 -5.52
N GLY A 346 -6.86 34.32 -4.26
CA GLY A 346 -7.21 35.69 -3.90
C GLY A 346 -7.86 35.82 -2.53
N SER A 347 -8.47 36.99 -2.29
CA SER A 347 -9.17 37.30 -1.04
C SER A 347 -10.67 37.29 -1.25
N TYR A 348 -11.40 36.53 -0.44
CA TYR A 348 -12.85 36.36 -0.56
C TYR A 348 -13.54 36.54 0.79
N ALA A 349 -14.62 37.34 0.78
CA ALA A 349 -15.55 37.36 1.91
C ALA A 349 -16.36 36.05 1.97
N TYR A 350 -16.74 35.64 3.17
CA TYR A 350 -17.62 34.49 3.36
C TYR A 350 -18.84 34.84 4.22
N VAL A 351 -19.89 34.06 4.08
CA VAL A 351 -21.17 34.25 4.78
C VAL A 351 -21.55 32.91 5.45
N ASP A 352 -21.90 32.98 6.72
CA ASP A 352 -22.44 31.82 7.45
C ASP A 352 -23.85 31.52 6.96
N CYS A 353 -24.02 30.32 6.39
CA CYS A 353 -25.24 29.82 5.79
C CYS A 353 -25.85 28.67 6.58
N GLY A 354 -25.61 28.61 7.90
CA GLY A 354 -26.22 27.61 8.78
C GLY A 354 -25.90 26.19 8.37
N GLU A 355 -26.89 25.34 8.27
CA GLU A 355 -26.74 23.95 7.83
C GLU A 355 -26.94 23.76 6.32
N GLY A 356 -27.13 24.84 5.57
CA GLY A 356 -27.15 24.85 4.10
C GLY A 356 -28.46 24.37 3.48
N ALA A 357 -29.56 24.36 4.22
CA ALA A 357 -30.88 24.24 3.62
C ALA A 357 -31.19 25.45 2.73
N ALA A 358 -32.06 25.32 1.73
CA ALA A 358 -32.43 26.44 0.85
C ALA A 358 -32.88 27.68 1.62
N ALA A 359 -33.64 27.49 2.71
CA ALA A 359 -34.10 28.57 3.59
C ALA A 359 -32.96 29.29 4.33
N ASP A 360 -31.83 28.62 4.58
CA ASP A 360 -30.67 29.21 5.27
C ASP A 360 -29.96 30.29 4.45
N PHE A 361 -30.23 30.37 3.15
CA PHE A 361 -29.71 31.38 2.24
C PHE A 361 -30.64 32.60 2.07
N GLU A 362 -31.89 32.52 2.53
CA GLU A 362 -32.83 33.61 2.39
C GLU A 362 -32.39 34.87 3.13
N GLY A 363 -32.39 36.00 2.45
CA GLY A 363 -31.97 37.29 3.00
C GLY A 363 -30.47 37.46 3.22
N LYS A 364 -29.65 36.49 2.84
CA LYS A 364 -28.17 36.56 2.97
C LYS A 364 -27.53 37.03 1.67
N ASP A 365 -26.57 37.93 1.77
CA ASP A 365 -25.80 38.45 0.63
C ASP A 365 -24.60 37.51 0.36
N VAL A 366 -24.87 36.41 -0.34
CA VAL A 366 -23.89 35.34 -0.64
C VAL A 366 -23.26 35.51 -2.03
N LYS A 367 -23.89 36.32 -2.89
CA LYS A 367 -23.44 36.46 -4.30
C LYS A 367 -22.01 36.93 -4.41
N GLY A 368 -21.17 36.15 -5.11
CA GLY A 368 -19.74 36.42 -5.30
C GLY A 368 -18.88 36.20 -4.06
N LYS A 369 -19.44 35.57 -3.01
CA LYS A 369 -18.76 35.23 -1.75
C LYS A 369 -18.69 33.72 -1.57
N ILE A 370 -18.01 33.27 -0.54
CA ILE A 370 -17.94 31.87 -0.14
C ILE A 370 -19.06 31.58 0.86
N ALA A 371 -19.79 30.50 0.69
CA ALA A 371 -20.76 30.01 1.67
C ALA A 371 -20.05 29.16 2.73
N LEU A 372 -20.15 29.54 4.01
CA LEU A 372 -19.72 28.71 5.14
C LEU A 372 -20.93 27.93 5.64
N ILE A 373 -20.83 26.59 5.65
CA ILE A 373 -21.96 25.70 5.90
C ILE A 373 -21.57 24.64 6.94
N ARG A 374 -22.43 24.36 7.91
CA ARG A 374 -22.26 23.29 8.88
C ARG A 374 -22.71 21.94 8.27
N ARG A 375 -21.96 20.87 8.52
CA ARG A 375 -22.37 19.48 8.22
C ARG A 375 -23.61 19.12 9.05
N GLY A 376 -24.51 18.28 8.52
CA GLY A 376 -25.78 17.91 9.14
C GLY A 376 -26.95 18.67 8.53
N GLY A 377 -28.04 18.81 9.28
CA GLY A 377 -29.27 19.45 8.84
C GLY A 377 -30.19 18.54 8.06
N GLU A 378 -31.45 18.98 7.98
CA GLU A 378 -32.52 18.26 7.28
C GLU A 378 -33.28 19.24 6.41
N GLU A 379 -33.79 18.74 5.28
CA GLU A 379 -34.75 19.47 4.45
C GLU A 379 -35.88 18.53 4.04
N ASN A 380 -37.11 18.97 4.24
CA ASN A 380 -38.31 18.15 4.01
C ASN A 380 -38.34 16.81 4.77
N GLY A 381 -37.66 16.74 5.91
CA GLY A 381 -37.54 15.53 6.74
C GLY A 381 -36.49 14.53 6.31
N GLU A 382 -35.66 14.90 5.33
CA GLU A 382 -34.50 14.07 4.88
C GLU A 382 -33.19 14.76 5.20
N PRO A 383 -32.12 14.01 5.57
CA PRO A 383 -30.79 14.57 5.82
C PRO A 383 -30.22 15.25 4.58
N LEU A 384 -29.65 16.44 4.75
CA LEU A 384 -28.99 17.18 3.67
C LEU A 384 -27.65 16.56 3.27
N SER A 385 -27.53 16.13 2.04
CA SER A 385 -26.29 15.68 1.43
C SER A 385 -25.34 16.85 1.12
N PHE A 386 -24.04 16.58 0.96
CA PHE A 386 -23.06 17.58 0.52
C PHE A 386 -23.40 18.14 -0.86
N MET A 387 -23.90 17.31 -1.77
CA MET A 387 -24.34 17.73 -3.10
C MET A 387 -25.48 18.75 -3.05
N GLN A 388 -26.50 18.56 -2.20
CA GLN A 388 -27.58 19.51 -2.01
C GLN A 388 -27.10 20.84 -1.42
N LYS A 389 -26.18 20.79 -0.45
CA LYS A 389 -25.57 21.98 0.14
C LYS A 389 -24.77 22.80 -0.91
N GLU A 390 -24.04 22.12 -1.77
CA GLU A 390 -23.34 22.73 -2.90
C GLU A 390 -24.34 23.40 -3.87
N GLU A 391 -25.39 22.69 -4.25
CA GLU A 391 -26.42 23.20 -5.16
C GLU A 391 -27.11 24.46 -4.59
N HIS A 392 -27.49 24.43 -3.31
CA HIS A 392 -28.09 25.58 -2.65
C HIS A 392 -27.14 26.79 -2.59
N ALA A 393 -25.87 26.58 -2.26
CA ALA A 393 -24.84 27.62 -2.28
C ALA A 393 -24.67 28.20 -3.69
N LYS A 394 -24.60 27.34 -4.70
CA LYS A 394 -24.52 27.75 -6.11
C LYS A 394 -25.73 28.58 -6.53
N ASN A 395 -26.93 28.13 -6.20
CA ASN A 395 -28.18 28.84 -6.54
C ASN A 395 -28.29 30.20 -5.84
N ALA A 396 -27.71 30.35 -4.63
CA ALA A 396 -27.57 31.62 -3.93
C ALA A 396 -26.48 32.52 -4.51
N GLY A 397 -25.69 32.04 -5.48
CA GLY A 397 -24.64 32.79 -6.17
C GLY A 397 -23.30 32.76 -5.47
N ALA A 398 -23.05 31.81 -4.56
CA ALA A 398 -21.73 31.59 -3.98
C ALA A 398 -20.70 31.18 -5.06
N VAL A 399 -19.46 31.59 -4.87
CA VAL A 399 -18.32 31.20 -5.74
C VAL A 399 -17.63 29.93 -5.28
N ALA A 400 -17.80 29.55 -4.02
CA ALA A 400 -17.34 28.31 -3.41
C ALA A 400 -18.16 28.01 -2.16
N ALA A 401 -18.05 26.77 -1.64
CA ALA A 401 -18.59 26.40 -0.34
C ALA A 401 -17.46 25.84 0.55
N ILE A 402 -17.41 26.30 1.80
CA ILE A 402 -16.60 25.71 2.86
C ILE A 402 -17.58 25.03 3.81
N ILE A 403 -17.48 23.69 3.89
CA ILE A 403 -18.32 22.89 4.78
C ILE A 403 -17.48 22.48 5.97
N TYR A 404 -17.96 22.75 7.19
CA TYR A 404 -17.26 22.35 8.41
C TYR A 404 -18.01 21.25 9.17
N ASP A 405 -17.25 20.41 9.87
CA ASP A 405 -17.83 19.28 10.57
C ASP A 405 -18.69 19.72 11.77
N ASN A 406 -19.65 18.89 12.11
CA ASN A 406 -20.52 19.02 13.29
C ASN A 406 -20.01 18.18 14.48
N VAL A 407 -19.02 17.30 14.26
CA VAL A 407 -18.33 16.48 15.27
C VAL A 407 -16.82 16.72 15.21
N ASP A 408 -16.13 16.44 16.31
CA ASP A 408 -14.68 16.45 16.30
C ASP A 408 -14.16 15.17 15.62
N GLY A 409 -13.19 15.29 14.73
CA GLY A 409 -12.68 14.15 13.98
C GLY A 409 -11.70 14.55 12.89
N ALA A 410 -11.28 13.57 12.08
CA ALA A 410 -10.48 13.79 10.89
C ALA A 410 -11.30 14.50 9.80
N LEU A 411 -10.61 15.18 8.87
CA LEU A 411 -11.27 15.74 7.70
C LEU A 411 -11.83 14.61 6.83
N VAL A 412 -13.08 14.74 6.40
CA VAL A 412 -13.74 13.73 5.56
C VAL A 412 -13.71 14.13 4.09
N SER A 413 -13.78 13.14 3.21
CA SER A 413 -14.02 13.35 1.79
C SER A 413 -15.51 13.60 1.54
N MET A 414 -15.82 14.46 0.58
CA MET A 414 -17.17 14.84 0.24
C MET A 414 -17.53 14.43 -1.19
N ALA A 415 -18.66 13.77 -1.35
CA ALA A 415 -19.26 13.59 -2.67
C ALA A 415 -20.09 14.83 -3.00
N THR A 416 -19.68 15.60 -4.01
CA THR A 416 -20.34 16.81 -4.50
C THR A 416 -20.69 16.69 -5.98
N GLY A 417 -21.43 17.66 -6.50
CA GLY A 417 -21.83 17.71 -7.92
C GLY A 417 -20.79 18.40 -8.82
N GLY A 418 -19.71 18.96 -8.27
CA GLY A 418 -18.69 19.70 -9.04
C GLY A 418 -19.20 21.03 -9.63
N LEU A 419 -20.23 21.63 -9.05
CA LEU A 419 -20.86 22.86 -9.53
C LEU A 419 -20.06 24.11 -9.18
N ILE A 420 -19.44 24.11 -8.01
CA ILE A 420 -18.52 25.15 -7.49
C ILE A 420 -17.45 24.45 -6.65
N PRO A 421 -16.26 25.09 -6.43
CA PRO A 421 -15.30 24.56 -5.48
C PRO A 421 -15.92 24.35 -4.10
N CYS A 422 -15.77 23.11 -3.59
CA CYS A 422 -16.23 22.72 -2.27
C CYS A 422 -15.10 22.14 -1.45
N VAL A 423 -14.91 22.63 -0.23
CA VAL A 423 -13.90 22.12 0.69
C VAL A 423 -14.47 21.79 2.05
N PHE A 424 -13.87 20.81 2.71
CA PHE A 424 -14.23 20.39 4.05
C PHE A 424 -13.16 20.82 5.07
N ILE A 425 -13.59 21.37 6.19
CA ILE A 425 -12.74 21.75 7.31
C ILE A 425 -13.26 21.12 8.62
N ASN A 426 -12.40 21.05 9.63
CA ASN A 426 -12.81 20.51 10.92
C ASN A 426 -13.82 21.45 11.66
N LYS A 427 -14.46 20.90 12.68
CA LYS A 427 -15.47 21.60 13.49
C LYS A 427 -14.89 22.85 14.17
N SER A 428 -13.74 22.74 14.82
CA SER A 428 -13.15 23.84 15.58
C SER A 428 -12.77 25.03 14.71
N ASP A 429 -12.30 24.79 13.49
CA ASP A 429 -12.00 25.85 12.51
C ASP A 429 -13.26 26.48 11.95
N GLY A 430 -14.32 25.70 11.70
CA GLY A 430 -15.62 26.22 11.32
C GLY A 430 -16.25 27.13 12.37
N GLU A 431 -16.25 26.70 13.64
CA GLU A 431 -16.72 27.51 14.77
C GLU A 431 -15.91 28.80 14.93
N ARG A 432 -14.59 28.73 14.69
CA ARG A 432 -13.72 29.91 14.66
C ARG A 432 -14.09 30.86 13.53
N MET A 433 -14.37 30.36 12.34
CA MET A 433 -14.86 31.16 11.23
C MET A 433 -16.22 31.80 11.55
N CYS A 434 -17.16 31.07 12.19
CA CYS A 434 -18.44 31.62 12.62
C CYS A 434 -18.26 32.77 13.61
N SER A 435 -17.25 32.74 14.47
CA SER A 435 -16.98 33.76 15.50
C SER A 435 -16.03 34.88 15.08
N ALA A 436 -15.33 34.74 13.93
CA ALA A 436 -14.36 35.71 13.47
C ALA A 436 -15.00 37.09 13.20
N ALA A 437 -14.34 38.17 13.61
CA ALA A 437 -14.79 39.53 13.36
C ALA A 437 -14.60 39.92 11.87
N ASP A 438 -13.49 39.52 11.28
CA ASP A 438 -13.25 39.66 9.83
C ASP A 438 -13.71 38.36 9.12
N LYS A 439 -14.68 38.52 8.24
CA LYS A 439 -15.29 37.43 7.45
C LYS A 439 -14.60 37.27 6.09
N THR A 440 -13.27 37.33 6.07
CA THR A 440 -12.47 37.26 4.84
C THR A 440 -11.42 36.17 4.94
N VAL A 441 -11.27 35.38 3.89
CA VAL A 441 -10.22 34.37 3.74
C VAL A 441 -9.30 34.71 2.59
N GLN A 442 -8.02 34.31 2.70
CA GLN A 442 -7.06 34.37 1.60
C GLN A 442 -6.76 32.95 1.10
N ILE A 443 -6.82 32.77 -0.21
CA ILE A 443 -6.59 31.50 -0.91
C ILE A 443 -5.40 31.67 -1.84
N SER A 444 -4.50 30.69 -1.86
CA SER A 444 -3.36 30.65 -2.79
C SER A 444 -2.95 29.21 -3.05
N GLU A 445 -2.57 28.89 -4.29
CA GLU A 445 -2.00 27.59 -4.64
C GLU A 445 -0.64 27.31 -3.96
N THR A 446 0.02 28.33 -3.42
CA THR A 446 1.27 28.16 -2.66
C THR A 446 1.02 27.88 -1.17
N PHE A 447 -0.23 27.91 -0.73
CA PHE A 447 -0.57 27.66 0.67
C PHE A 447 -0.69 26.15 0.93
N ILE A 448 0.47 25.54 1.10
CA ILE A 448 0.62 24.12 1.47
C ILE A 448 1.34 24.08 2.83
N GLY A 449 0.74 23.47 3.83
CA GLY A 449 1.24 23.40 5.20
C GLY A 449 1.37 21.97 5.72
N ARG A 450 2.14 21.79 6.80
CA ARG A 450 2.26 20.54 7.53
C ARG A 450 1.49 20.61 8.84
N PHE A 451 0.53 19.73 9.00
CA PHE A 451 -0.36 19.70 10.15
C PHE A 451 -0.24 18.35 10.88
N SER A 452 -0.46 18.39 12.19
CA SER A 452 -0.72 17.19 12.98
C SER A 452 -2.11 17.30 13.60
N ASP A 453 -2.74 16.17 13.81
CA ASP A 453 -4.02 16.06 14.52
C ASP A 453 -3.91 15.06 15.67
N ASP A 454 -4.99 14.84 16.38
CA ASP A 454 -5.03 13.94 17.54
C ASP A 454 -4.79 12.47 17.16
N TYR A 455 -4.88 12.12 15.88
CA TYR A 455 -4.65 10.77 15.34
C TYR A 455 -3.23 10.58 14.81
N SER A 456 -2.46 11.66 14.64
CA SER A 456 -1.09 11.62 14.12
C SER A 456 -0.17 10.79 15.02
N GLY A 457 0.58 9.87 14.41
CA GLY A 457 1.51 9.00 15.12
C GLY A 457 0.87 7.90 15.96
N LYS A 458 -0.44 7.67 15.82
CA LYS A 458 -1.17 6.57 16.49
C LYS A 458 -1.42 5.44 15.51
N MET A 459 -1.69 4.24 16.05
CA MET A 459 -2.11 3.11 15.22
C MET A 459 -3.37 3.46 14.43
N SER A 460 -3.39 3.14 13.14
CA SER A 460 -4.55 3.36 12.30
C SER A 460 -5.74 2.50 12.77
N ASP A 461 -6.95 3.07 12.71
CA ASP A 461 -8.16 2.42 13.19
C ASP A 461 -8.52 1.15 12.39
N PHE A 462 -8.12 1.12 11.12
CA PHE A 462 -8.38 -0.01 10.22
C PHE A 462 -7.36 -1.15 10.37
N SER A 463 -6.16 -0.90 10.94
CA SER A 463 -5.08 -1.89 10.94
C SER A 463 -5.46 -3.18 11.63
N SER A 464 -5.38 -4.30 10.91
CA SER A 464 -5.79 -5.61 11.40
C SER A 464 -4.93 -6.09 12.58
N TRP A 465 -5.60 -6.75 13.54
CA TRP A 465 -4.96 -7.31 14.73
C TRP A 465 -4.57 -8.78 14.53
N GLY A 466 -3.43 -9.20 15.11
CA GLY A 466 -3.12 -10.60 15.39
C GLY A 466 -3.88 -11.09 16.65
N THR A 467 -3.74 -12.31 17.01
CA THR A 467 -2.81 -13.36 16.55
C THR A 467 -3.26 -13.99 15.23
N THR A 468 -2.38 -14.85 14.70
CA THR A 468 -2.81 -15.82 13.67
C THR A 468 -3.70 -16.90 14.25
N GLN A 469 -4.28 -17.75 13.40
CA GLN A 469 -5.14 -18.86 13.85
C GLN A 469 -4.37 -19.96 14.59
N ASP A 470 -3.07 -20.13 14.31
CA ASP A 470 -2.15 -21.00 15.06
C ASP A 470 -1.45 -20.25 16.23
N LEU A 471 -2.01 -19.11 16.64
CA LEU A 471 -1.61 -18.32 17.80
C LEU A 471 -0.20 -17.71 17.74
N GLN A 472 0.36 -17.52 16.55
CA GLN A 472 1.58 -16.75 16.38
C GLN A 472 1.32 -15.26 16.57
N ILE A 473 2.27 -14.54 17.11
CA ILE A 473 2.18 -13.08 17.27
C ILE A 473 2.38 -12.44 15.89
N LYS A 474 1.37 -11.74 15.44
CA LYS A 474 1.36 -10.89 14.25
C LYS A 474 0.60 -9.59 14.60
N PRO A 475 0.86 -8.48 13.91
CA PRO A 475 1.93 -8.23 12.94
C PRO A 475 3.32 -8.24 13.61
N GLU A 476 4.39 -8.27 12.82
CA GLU A 476 5.75 -8.18 13.34
C GLU A 476 6.17 -6.74 13.66
N ILE A 477 5.75 -5.80 12.82
CA ILE A 477 6.22 -4.41 12.87
C ILE A 477 5.16 -3.45 12.35
N THR A 478 5.31 -2.17 12.68
CA THR A 478 4.45 -1.08 12.21
C THR A 478 5.24 -0.13 11.32
N ALA A 479 4.59 0.38 10.28
CA ALA A 479 5.09 1.47 9.45
C ALA A 479 3.97 2.50 9.17
N PRO A 480 4.29 3.70 8.68
CA PRO A 480 3.27 4.66 8.28
C PRO A 480 2.38 4.09 7.17
N GLY A 481 1.07 4.12 7.34
CA GLY A 481 0.09 3.62 6.38
C GLY A 481 -1.17 4.45 6.32
N GLY A 482 -1.42 5.35 7.29
CA GLY A 482 -2.49 6.32 7.25
C GLY A 482 -2.01 7.65 6.68
N ASP A 483 -2.76 8.20 5.73
CA ASP A 483 -2.47 9.48 5.06
C ASP A 483 -1.08 9.52 4.40
N ILE A 484 -0.81 8.60 3.51
CA ILE A 484 0.47 8.50 2.80
C ILE A 484 0.38 9.10 1.41
N TYR A 485 1.17 10.15 1.17
CA TYR A 485 1.27 10.82 -0.12
C TYR A 485 2.31 10.16 -1.01
N SER A 486 1.92 9.77 -2.21
CA SER A 486 2.79 9.09 -3.15
C SER A 486 2.36 9.36 -4.60
N THR A 487 2.99 8.68 -5.54
CA THR A 487 2.75 8.78 -6.98
C THR A 487 1.41 8.18 -7.39
N LEU A 488 0.77 8.79 -8.38
CA LEU A 488 -0.45 8.30 -9.04
C LEU A 488 -0.24 8.25 -10.56
N PRO A 489 -0.98 7.42 -11.30
CA PRO A 489 -0.87 7.40 -12.76
C PRO A 489 -1.08 8.77 -13.41
N GLY A 490 -0.47 8.99 -14.58
CA GLY A 490 -0.58 10.24 -15.33
C GLY A 490 0.31 11.37 -14.82
N GLY A 491 1.38 11.05 -14.09
CA GLY A 491 2.29 12.06 -13.51
C GLY A 491 1.68 12.80 -12.33
N LEU A 492 0.66 12.22 -11.69
CA LEU A 492 -0.04 12.81 -10.56
C LEU A 492 0.53 12.29 -9.23
N TYR A 493 0.11 12.94 -8.15
CA TYR A 493 0.43 12.57 -6.77
C TYR A 493 -0.83 12.69 -5.91
N GLY A 494 -0.97 11.81 -4.94
CA GLY A 494 -2.11 11.82 -4.02
C GLY A 494 -1.89 10.99 -2.78
N SER A 495 -2.85 11.04 -1.86
CA SER A 495 -2.81 10.32 -0.59
C SER A 495 -3.70 9.11 -0.60
N MET A 496 -3.20 8.02 -0.02
CA MET A 496 -3.98 6.82 0.30
C MET A 496 -3.70 6.38 1.73
N SER A 497 -4.64 5.64 2.32
CA SER A 497 -4.49 5.04 3.64
C SER A 497 -4.74 3.53 3.55
N GLY A 498 -3.93 2.75 4.24
CA GLY A 498 -4.04 1.29 4.30
C GLY A 498 -2.77 0.64 4.83
N THR A 499 -2.87 -0.57 5.31
CA THR A 499 -1.69 -1.41 5.54
C THR A 499 -0.94 -1.69 4.23
N SER A 500 -1.62 -1.52 3.09
CA SER A 500 -1.03 -1.50 1.75
C SER A 500 -0.01 -0.37 1.53
N MET A 501 -0.11 0.73 2.29
CA MET A 501 0.86 1.83 2.26
C MET A 501 1.93 1.64 3.34
N ALA A 502 1.65 0.88 4.40
CA ALA A 502 2.64 0.53 5.42
C ALA A 502 3.66 -0.52 4.92
N SER A 503 3.21 -1.56 4.24
CA SER A 503 4.05 -2.63 3.72
C SER A 503 5.19 -2.15 2.80
N PRO A 504 4.97 -1.26 1.81
CA PRO A 504 6.03 -0.78 0.94
C PRO A 504 7.09 0.07 1.64
N HIS A 505 6.76 0.73 2.77
CA HIS A 505 7.80 1.35 3.60
C HIS A 505 8.80 0.31 4.10
N MET A 506 8.31 -0.87 4.51
CA MET A 506 9.18 -1.95 4.97
C MET A 506 9.98 -2.61 3.84
N ALA A 507 9.39 -2.76 2.65
CA ALA A 507 10.12 -3.28 1.48
C ALA A 507 11.23 -2.31 1.04
N GLY A 508 10.98 -1.00 1.06
CA GLY A 508 12.01 0.02 0.86
C GLY A 508 13.06 0.01 1.98
N ALA A 509 12.63 -0.13 3.23
CA ALA A 509 13.53 -0.27 4.38
C ALA A 509 14.46 -1.48 4.23
N ALA A 510 13.96 -2.60 3.73
CA ALA A 510 14.78 -3.79 3.46
C ALA A 510 15.83 -3.53 2.38
N ALA A 511 15.52 -2.79 1.32
CA ALA A 511 16.48 -2.40 0.30
C ALA A 511 17.59 -1.49 0.86
N VAL A 512 17.23 -0.56 1.75
CA VAL A 512 18.21 0.28 2.49
C VAL A 512 19.10 -0.57 3.40
N MET A 513 18.50 -1.49 4.15
CA MET A 513 19.22 -2.39 5.05
C MET A 513 20.11 -3.38 4.30
N ASP A 514 19.71 -3.86 3.11
CA ASP A 514 20.57 -4.69 2.26
C ASP A 514 21.83 -3.92 1.82
N GLN A 515 21.68 -2.67 1.39
CA GLN A 515 22.82 -1.81 1.09
C GLN A 515 23.72 -1.63 2.33
N TYR A 516 23.15 -1.27 3.48
CA TYR A 516 23.89 -1.11 4.74
C TYR A 516 24.68 -2.37 5.11
N ILE A 517 24.01 -3.53 5.12
CA ILE A 517 24.66 -4.80 5.49
C ILE A 517 25.74 -5.18 4.47
N ARG A 518 25.52 -4.93 3.20
CA ARG A 518 26.50 -5.20 2.14
C ARG A 518 27.73 -4.33 2.26
N GLU A 519 27.58 -3.04 2.53
CA GLU A 519 28.68 -2.08 2.59
C GLU A 519 29.47 -2.16 3.91
N GLU A 520 28.77 -2.32 5.04
CA GLU A 520 29.40 -2.31 6.36
C GLU A 520 29.83 -3.71 6.85
N GLN A 521 29.21 -4.76 6.33
CA GLN A 521 29.42 -6.14 6.79
C GLN A 521 30.11 -7.04 5.73
N ASP A 522 30.59 -6.46 4.62
CA ASP A 522 31.18 -7.20 3.49
C ASP A 522 32.35 -8.09 3.89
N GLY A 523 33.10 -7.73 4.94
CA GLY A 523 34.16 -8.52 5.53
C GLY A 523 33.71 -9.80 6.25
N LEU A 524 32.43 -9.98 6.54
CA LEU A 524 31.90 -11.12 7.31
C LEU A 524 31.37 -12.26 6.45
N ASN A 525 31.31 -12.12 5.12
CA ASN A 525 30.74 -13.12 4.18
C ASN A 525 29.38 -13.70 4.64
N ILE A 526 28.45 -12.82 5.04
CA ILE A 526 27.14 -13.22 5.54
C ILE A 526 26.31 -13.79 4.37
N PRO A 527 25.79 -15.03 4.44
CA PRO A 527 24.88 -15.56 3.43
C PRO A 527 23.65 -14.67 3.24
N GLN A 528 23.07 -14.62 2.05
CA GLN A 528 21.88 -13.78 1.78
C GLN A 528 20.71 -14.08 2.73
N THR A 529 20.46 -15.34 3.05
CA THR A 529 19.45 -15.77 4.06
C THR A 529 19.70 -15.16 5.43
N ASP A 530 20.95 -15.06 5.84
CA ASP A 530 21.33 -14.51 7.15
C ASP A 530 21.31 -12.98 7.12
N LYS A 531 21.56 -12.35 5.95
CA LYS A 531 21.40 -10.89 5.76
C LYS A 531 19.96 -10.47 5.98
N ASN A 532 19.00 -11.22 5.42
CA ASN A 532 17.58 -10.94 5.61
C ASN A 532 17.17 -11.07 7.09
N LYS A 533 17.62 -12.14 7.78
CA LYS A 533 17.39 -12.31 9.23
C LYS A 533 18.02 -11.18 10.05
N LEU A 534 19.24 -10.77 9.70
CA LEU A 534 19.92 -9.66 10.35
C LEU A 534 19.16 -8.34 10.12
N SER A 535 18.71 -8.07 8.90
CA SER A 535 17.90 -6.91 8.57
C SER A 535 16.62 -6.85 9.44
N HIS A 536 15.88 -7.95 9.52
CA HIS A 536 14.69 -8.04 10.37
C HIS A 536 15.02 -7.84 11.85
N ALA A 537 16.06 -8.50 12.35
CA ALA A 537 16.47 -8.38 13.75
C ALA A 537 16.87 -6.94 14.12
N LEU A 538 17.59 -6.24 13.24
CA LEU A 538 17.97 -4.84 13.43
C LEU A 538 16.73 -3.94 13.46
N MET A 539 15.84 -4.05 12.48
CA MET A 539 14.64 -3.22 12.39
C MET A 539 13.67 -3.47 13.55
N MET A 540 13.44 -4.73 13.94
CA MET A 540 12.53 -5.06 15.04
C MET A 540 13.12 -4.70 16.40
N SER A 541 14.44 -4.91 16.62
CA SER A 541 15.08 -4.62 17.91
C SER A 541 15.16 -3.13 18.23
N THR A 542 15.10 -2.28 17.21
CA THR A 542 15.20 -0.83 17.33
C THR A 542 13.87 -0.10 17.10
N ALA A 543 12.80 -0.84 16.84
CA ALA A 543 11.46 -0.29 16.62
C ALA A 543 10.98 0.51 17.85
N LEU A 544 10.23 1.58 17.60
CA LEU A 544 9.66 2.45 18.64
C LEU A 544 8.25 1.97 19.01
N PRO A 545 8.02 1.44 20.21
CA PRO A 545 6.67 1.11 20.65
C PRO A 545 5.76 2.34 20.72
N LEU A 546 4.61 2.28 20.04
CA LEU A 546 3.64 3.36 19.97
C LEU A 546 2.69 3.34 21.18
N LYS A 547 2.10 4.50 21.46
CA LYS A 547 1.18 4.72 22.57
C LYS A 547 -0.15 5.29 22.10
N ASP A 548 -1.21 4.88 22.81
CA ASP A 548 -2.55 5.43 22.66
C ASP A 548 -2.66 6.88 23.20
N GLU A 549 -3.84 7.46 23.13
CA GLU A 549 -4.14 8.81 23.63
C GLU A 549 -4.00 8.95 25.15
N ASN A 550 -4.05 7.84 25.89
CA ASN A 550 -3.88 7.79 27.35
C ASN A 550 -2.42 7.57 27.76
N GLY A 551 -1.51 7.43 26.79
CA GLY A 551 -0.10 7.17 27.01
C GLY A 551 0.24 5.69 27.27
N ASN A 552 -0.71 4.76 27.13
CA ASN A 552 -0.49 3.33 27.26
C ASN A 552 0.12 2.76 25.98
N LEU A 553 0.98 1.76 26.10
CA LEU A 553 1.49 1.05 24.94
C LEU A 553 0.37 0.27 24.23
N TYR A 554 0.32 0.35 22.90
CA TYR A 554 -0.53 -0.54 22.14
C TYR A 554 -0.11 -2.00 22.34
N SER A 555 -1.08 -2.92 22.21
CA SER A 555 -0.81 -4.36 22.27
C SER A 555 0.19 -4.79 21.17
N PRO A 556 1.15 -5.69 21.48
CA PRO A 556 1.97 -6.30 20.43
C PRO A 556 1.17 -6.98 19.33
N ARG A 557 -0.06 -7.43 19.61
CA ARG A 557 -0.99 -7.97 18.62
C ARG A 557 -1.48 -6.91 17.62
N LYS A 558 -1.35 -5.62 17.94
CA LYS A 558 -1.75 -4.50 17.07
C LYS A 558 -0.56 -3.86 16.37
N GLN A 559 0.57 -3.69 17.07
CA GLN A 559 1.73 -2.95 16.57
C GLN A 559 2.99 -3.78 16.31
N GLY A 560 3.01 -5.06 16.69
CA GLY A 560 4.24 -5.85 16.67
C GLY A 560 5.32 -5.27 17.59
N ALA A 561 6.54 -5.14 17.09
CA ALA A 561 7.66 -4.51 17.79
C ALA A 561 7.48 -2.98 17.95
N GLY A 562 6.61 -2.36 17.15
CA GLY A 562 6.40 -0.91 17.09
C GLY A 562 6.78 -0.32 15.74
N LEU A 563 6.88 1.01 15.67
CA LEU A 563 7.24 1.75 14.47
C LEU A 563 8.70 1.52 14.11
N VAL A 564 8.97 1.09 12.88
CA VAL A 564 10.34 0.93 12.36
C VAL A 564 11.14 2.23 12.46
N GLN A 565 12.42 2.13 12.84
CA GLN A 565 13.34 3.26 12.97
C GLN A 565 14.66 2.93 12.25
N LEU A 566 14.80 3.36 11.01
CA LEU A 566 15.94 3.02 10.16
C LEU A 566 17.25 3.64 10.67
N ASP A 567 17.22 4.89 11.14
CA ASP A 567 18.36 5.57 11.71
C ASP A 567 18.90 4.83 12.94
N LYS A 568 18.03 4.21 13.73
CA LYS A 568 18.42 3.38 14.87
C LYS A 568 18.91 2.00 14.42
N ALA A 569 18.29 1.43 13.39
CA ALA A 569 18.67 0.12 12.86
C ALA A 569 20.11 0.11 12.30
N VAL A 570 20.52 1.18 11.60
CA VAL A 570 21.90 1.29 11.06
C VAL A 570 22.93 1.76 12.08
N THR A 571 22.52 2.29 13.22
CA THR A 571 23.45 2.80 14.25
C THR A 571 23.51 1.95 15.52
N THR A 572 22.66 0.94 15.66
CA THR A 572 22.65 0.10 16.86
C THR A 572 23.89 -0.80 16.94
N GLY A 573 24.45 -0.89 18.15
CA GLY A 573 25.53 -1.84 18.45
C GLY A 573 25.05 -3.19 19.00
N ALA A 574 23.73 -3.40 19.11
CA ALA A 574 23.13 -4.62 19.66
C ALA A 574 21.78 -4.91 19.03
N TYR A 575 21.49 -6.20 18.83
CA TYR A 575 20.20 -6.68 18.33
C TYR A 575 19.89 -8.08 18.87
N LEU A 576 18.61 -8.46 18.83
CA LEU A 576 18.15 -9.78 19.21
C LEU A 576 17.98 -10.64 17.96
N LEU A 577 18.61 -11.80 17.95
CA LEU A 577 18.34 -12.87 16.98
C LEU A 577 17.36 -13.86 17.61
N ASN A 578 16.34 -14.27 16.83
CA ASN A 578 15.40 -15.32 17.22
C ASN A 578 15.83 -16.66 16.60
#